data_8f75d00d8d9dee60b599d87cdca17fcf
#
_entry.id   8f75d00d8d9dee60b599d87cdca17fcf
#
_cell.length_a   1.000
_cell.length_b   1.000
_cell.length_c   1.000
_cell.angle_alpha   90.00
_cell.angle_beta   90.00
_cell.angle_gamma   90.00
#
_symmetry.space_group_name_H-M   'P 1'
#
loop_
_entity.id
_entity.type
_entity.pdbx_description
1 polymer ?
#
loop_
_entity_poly.entity_id
_entity_poly.type
_entity_poly.pdbx_seq_one_letter_code
_entity_poly.pdbx_strand_id
1 'polypeptide(L)'
;GCLVTGQALAQASSTAAKQHIVIQVSTPETRIWSQALNYVENLQSLYGKDNVEIEIVALGWGIGMLKFDSPLATRVADTLKRGAGLSACEVTMSRQKLQKQDMLPDIGYVPAGLGQIIKRQRDGWSYISG
;
A
#
# COMPACT_ATOMS: atom_id res chain seq x y z
N GLY A 1 -45.61 -5.14 5.18
CA GLY A 1 -44.45 -4.46 4.79
C GLY A 1 -43.22 -4.67 5.62
N CYS A 2 -43.29 -5.33 6.72
CA CYS A 2 -42.15 -5.48 7.62
C CYS A 2 -41.02 -6.32 7.01
N LEU A 3 -41.27 -6.97 5.95
CA LEU A 3 -40.28 -7.81 5.29
C LEU A 3 -39.06 -7.05 4.79
N VAL A 4 -39.29 -5.83 4.42
CA VAL A 4 -38.26 -5.01 3.81
C VAL A 4 -37.08 -4.78 4.74
N THR A 5 -37.35 -4.74 6.02
CA THR A 5 -36.33 -4.43 7.00
C THR A 5 -35.22 -5.47 7.05
N GLY A 6 -35.58 -6.74 7.04
CA GLY A 6 -34.59 -7.79 7.09
C GLY A 6 -33.74 -7.85 5.85
N GLN A 7 -34.31 -7.55 4.71
CA GLN A 7 -33.56 -7.55 3.46
C GLN A 7 -32.53 -6.44 3.43
N ALA A 8 -32.90 -5.27 3.91
CA ALA A 8 -31.97 -4.15 3.95
C ALA A 8 -30.77 -4.46 4.80
N LEU A 9 -30.96 -5.11 5.95
CA LEU A 9 -29.86 -5.46 6.82
C LEU A 9 -28.93 -6.49 6.19
N ALA A 10 -29.48 -7.49 5.53
CA ALA A 10 -28.68 -8.49 4.86
C ALA A 10 -27.84 -7.87 3.77
N GLN A 11 -28.42 -6.96 3.00
CA GLN A 11 -27.67 -6.27 1.97
C GLN A 11 -26.55 -5.42 2.54
N ALA A 12 -26.81 -4.71 3.62
CA ALA A 12 -25.80 -3.88 4.23
C ALA A 12 -24.58 -4.69 4.65
N SER A 13 -24.77 -5.88 5.22
CA SER A 13 -23.64 -6.69 5.64
C SER A 13 -22.92 -7.35 4.47
N SER A 14 -23.65 -7.75 3.43
CA SER A 14 -23.04 -8.42 2.28
C SER A 14 -22.35 -7.44 1.34
N THR A 15 -22.72 -6.18 1.39
CA THR A 15 -22.16 -5.15 0.53
C THR A 15 -21.27 -4.19 1.30
N ALA A 16 -20.69 -4.66 2.38
CA ALA A 16 -19.75 -3.85 3.14
C ALA A 16 -18.67 -3.30 2.21
N ALA A 17 -18.43 -2.03 2.33
CA ALA A 17 -17.48 -1.35 1.48
C ALA A 17 -16.08 -1.94 1.67
N LYS A 18 -15.35 -2.04 0.57
CA LYS A 18 -13.95 -2.46 0.59
C LYS A 18 -13.14 -1.46 1.41
N GLN A 19 -12.24 -1.96 2.23
CA GLN A 19 -11.32 -1.11 2.97
C GLN A 19 -10.21 -0.64 2.05
N HIS A 20 -9.80 0.62 2.20
CA HIS A 20 -8.71 1.18 1.41
C HIS A 20 -7.68 1.78 2.36
N ILE A 21 -6.45 1.36 2.27
CA ILE A 21 -5.40 1.72 3.22
C ILE A 21 -4.15 2.14 2.48
N VAL A 22 -3.62 3.31 2.82
CA VAL A 22 -2.34 3.78 2.32
C VAL A 22 -1.33 3.76 3.46
N ILE A 23 -0.17 3.15 3.22
CA ILE A 23 0.91 3.03 4.19
C ILE A 23 2.09 3.84 3.68
N GLN A 24 2.58 4.76 4.51
CA GLN A 24 3.76 5.56 4.20
C GLN A 24 5.01 4.84 4.70
N VAL A 25 6.03 4.74 3.85
CA VAL A 25 7.35 4.25 4.24
C VAL A 25 8.38 5.29 3.83
N SER A 26 8.97 5.97 4.81
CA SER A 26 9.89 7.08 4.55
C SER A 26 11.20 6.99 5.34
N THR A 27 11.45 5.89 6.05
CA THR A 27 12.66 5.72 6.86
C THR A 27 13.62 4.75 6.18
N PRO A 28 14.92 4.79 6.56
CA PRO A 28 15.90 3.87 5.99
C PRO A 28 15.96 2.51 6.69
N GLU A 29 15.20 2.32 7.78
CA GLU A 29 15.34 1.12 8.60
C GLU A 29 14.64 -0.08 7.98
N THR A 30 15.41 -1.11 7.71
CA THR A 30 14.91 -2.36 7.13
C THR A 30 13.80 -2.99 7.96
N ARG A 31 13.88 -2.90 9.28
CA ARG A 31 12.85 -3.48 10.13
C ARG A 31 11.51 -2.76 9.99
N ILE A 32 11.53 -1.46 9.70
CA ILE A 32 10.30 -0.70 9.44
C ILE A 32 9.71 -1.11 8.09
N TRP A 33 10.55 -1.34 7.09
CA TRP A 33 10.10 -1.87 5.81
C TRP A 33 9.44 -3.23 5.97
N SER A 34 10.09 -4.12 6.75
CA SER A 34 9.55 -5.44 7.05
C SER A 34 8.21 -5.34 7.76
N GLN A 35 8.11 -4.42 8.72
CA GLN A 35 6.87 -4.18 9.45
C GLN A 35 5.74 -3.73 8.52
N ALA A 36 6.04 -2.84 7.58
CA ALA A 36 5.03 -2.38 6.62
C ALA A 36 4.51 -3.53 5.76
N LEU A 37 5.40 -4.43 5.34
CA LEU A 37 5.00 -5.62 4.60
C LEU A 37 4.16 -6.56 5.48
N ASN A 38 4.50 -6.69 6.76
CA ASN A 38 3.69 -7.45 7.71
C ASN A 38 2.29 -6.84 7.86
N TYR A 39 2.18 -5.53 7.83
CA TYR A 39 0.87 -4.86 7.89
C TYR A 39 -0.03 -5.30 6.74
N VAL A 40 0.52 -5.45 5.55
CA VAL A 40 -0.26 -5.91 4.40
C VAL A 40 -0.86 -7.29 4.69
N GLU A 41 -0.03 -8.22 5.18
CA GLU A 41 -0.50 -9.56 5.51
C GLU A 41 -1.56 -9.53 6.59
N ASN A 42 -1.33 -8.75 7.65
CA ASN A 42 -2.26 -8.65 8.76
C ASN A 42 -3.60 -8.05 8.34
N LEU A 43 -3.57 -7.04 7.50
CA LEU A 43 -4.79 -6.39 7.02
C LEU A 43 -5.59 -7.30 6.10
N GLN A 44 -4.90 -8.06 5.25
CA GLN A 44 -5.56 -9.04 4.40
C GLN A 44 -6.19 -10.17 5.21
N SER A 45 -5.54 -10.56 6.32
CA SER A 45 -6.12 -11.56 7.22
C SER A 45 -7.33 -10.99 7.97
N LEU A 46 -7.26 -9.73 8.36
CA LEU A 46 -8.31 -9.10 9.15
C LEU A 46 -9.60 -8.90 8.34
N TYR A 47 -9.47 -8.40 7.12
CA TYR A 47 -10.64 -8.02 6.32
C TYR A 47 -10.99 -9.04 5.23
N GLY A 48 -10.06 -9.92 4.89
CA GLY A 48 -10.16 -10.77 3.71
C GLY A 48 -9.45 -10.11 2.52
N LYS A 49 -8.71 -10.90 1.77
CA LYS A 49 -7.88 -10.39 0.68
C LYS A 49 -8.69 -9.57 -0.33
N ASP A 50 -9.91 -10.01 -0.65
CA ASP A 50 -10.73 -9.36 -1.66
C ASP A 50 -11.48 -8.14 -1.10
N ASN A 51 -11.40 -7.90 0.20
CA ASN A 51 -12.14 -6.83 0.88
C ASN A 51 -11.25 -5.68 1.33
N VAL A 52 -9.99 -5.69 0.94
CA VAL A 52 -9.06 -4.62 1.30
C VAL A 52 -8.15 -4.30 0.14
N GLU A 53 -7.96 -3.02 -0.10
CA GLU A 53 -7.01 -2.53 -1.09
C GLU A 53 -5.93 -1.76 -0.34
N ILE A 54 -4.67 -2.09 -0.59
CA ILE A 54 -3.54 -1.54 0.16
C ILE A 54 -2.51 -1.00 -0.82
N GLU A 55 -2.04 0.21 -0.54
CA GLU A 55 -0.93 0.79 -1.27
C GLU A 55 0.14 1.22 -0.26
N ILE A 56 1.38 0.77 -0.48
CA ILE A 56 2.54 1.28 0.24
C ILE A 56 3.20 2.31 -0.65
N VAL A 57 3.40 3.53 -0.12
CA VAL A 57 4.08 4.61 -0.83
C VAL A 57 5.46 4.77 -0.19
N ALA A 58 6.50 4.49 -0.95
CA ALA A 58 7.89 4.62 -0.50
C ALA A 58 8.47 5.93 -1.01
N LEU A 59 8.93 6.77 -0.08
CA LEU A 59 9.48 8.08 -0.40
C LEU A 59 10.65 8.38 0.54
N GLY A 60 11.45 9.38 0.20
CA GLY A 60 12.60 9.74 1.01
C GLY A 60 13.52 8.54 1.19
N TRP A 61 13.96 8.33 2.41
CA TRP A 61 14.87 7.21 2.72
C TRP A 61 14.18 5.85 2.63
N GLY A 62 12.85 5.82 2.59
CA GLY A 62 12.11 4.57 2.41
C GLY A 62 12.19 4.01 1.00
N ILE A 63 12.67 4.81 0.04
CA ILE A 63 12.79 4.36 -1.35
C ILE A 63 13.69 3.14 -1.47
N GLY A 64 14.61 2.95 -0.53
CA GLY A 64 15.51 1.81 -0.53
C GLY A 64 14.81 0.46 -0.49
N MET A 65 13.60 0.41 0.05
CA MET A 65 12.82 -0.83 0.08
C MET A 65 12.52 -1.33 -1.33
N LEU A 66 12.37 -0.41 -2.28
CA LEU A 66 11.95 -0.74 -3.65
C LEU A 66 13.09 -0.73 -4.66
N LYS A 67 14.33 -0.52 -4.20
CA LYS A 67 15.49 -0.56 -5.09
C LYS A 67 15.86 -2.00 -5.44
N PHE A 68 16.50 -2.16 -6.58
CA PHE A 68 16.94 -3.45 -7.09
C PHE A 68 17.69 -4.28 -6.06
N ASP A 69 18.53 -3.62 -5.23
CA ASP A 69 19.34 -4.29 -4.22
C ASP A 69 18.68 -4.33 -2.84
N SER A 70 17.38 -4.13 -2.76
CA SER A 70 16.67 -4.18 -1.48
C SER A 70 16.87 -5.53 -0.80
N PRO A 71 17.20 -5.55 0.49
CA PRO A 71 17.29 -6.80 1.24
C PRO A 71 15.95 -7.51 1.39
N LEU A 72 14.84 -6.81 1.09
CA LEU A 72 13.50 -7.37 1.16
C LEU A 72 12.90 -7.62 -0.24
N ALA A 73 13.74 -7.72 -1.26
CA ALA A 73 13.28 -7.87 -2.65
C ALA A 73 12.29 -9.02 -2.83
N THR A 74 12.57 -10.17 -2.22
CA THR A 74 11.69 -11.34 -2.31
C THR A 74 10.34 -11.06 -1.63
N ARG A 75 10.37 -10.42 -0.47
CA ARG A 75 9.13 -10.09 0.23
C ARG A 75 8.31 -9.05 -0.51
N VAL A 76 8.97 -8.08 -1.16
CA VAL A 76 8.29 -7.10 -2.00
C VAL A 76 7.58 -7.81 -3.15
N ALA A 77 8.27 -8.73 -3.83
CA ALA A 77 7.68 -9.50 -4.92
C ALA A 77 6.45 -10.30 -4.44
N ASP A 78 6.56 -10.94 -3.28
CA ASP A 78 5.45 -11.70 -2.71
C ASP A 78 4.26 -10.81 -2.36
N THR A 79 4.55 -9.62 -1.84
CA THR A 79 3.50 -8.66 -1.47
C THR A 79 2.76 -8.16 -2.71
N LEU A 80 3.48 -7.92 -3.80
CA LEU A 80 2.86 -7.58 -5.09
C LEU A 80 1.96 -8.71 -5.58
N LYS A 81 2.40 -9.96 -5.45
CA LYS A 81 1.60 -11.11 -5.84
C LYS A 81 0.33 -11.25 -5.00
N ARG A 82 0.37 -10.77 -3.76
CA ARG A 82 -0.81 -10.72 -2.89
C ARG A 82 -1.80 -9.65 -3.30
N GLY A 83 -1.47 -8.83 -4.29
CA GLY A 83 -2.36 -7.81 -4.81
C GLY A 83 -2.20 -6.43 -4.20
N ALA A 84 -1.25 -6.23 -3.29
CA ALA A 84 -0.97 -4.90 -2.76
C ALA A 84 -0.16 -4.09 -3.79
N GLY A 85 -0.34 -2.77 -3.77
CA GLY A 85 0.47 -1.87 -4.58
C GLY A 85 1.66 -1.35 -3.78
N LEU A 86 2.81 -1.28 -4.43
CA LEU A 86 3.99 -0.63 -3.86
C LEU A 86 4.45 0.42 -4.86
N SER A 87 4.41 1.68 -4.44
CA SER A 87 4.65 2.83 -5.33
C SER A 87 5.89 3.60 -4.91
N ALA A 88 6.75 3.88 -5.86
CA ALA A 88 7.96 4.67 -5.64
C ALA A 88 7.70 6.14 -5.98
N CYS A 89 8.17 7.03 -5.11
CA CYS A 89 8.06 8.47 -5.28
C CYS A 89 9.08 8.94 -6.31
N GLU A 90 8.61 9.47 -7.44
CA GLU A 90 9.51 9.92 -8.50
C GLU A 90 10.31 11.17 -8.12
N VAL A 91 9.78 12.03 -7.24
CA VAL A 91 10.56 13.14 -6.70
C VAL A 91 11.79 12.62 -5.95
N THR A 92 11.60 11.62 -5.10
CA THR A 92 12.72 11.00 -4.37
C THR A 92 13.71 10.35 -5.33
N MET A 93 13.20 9.62 -6.32
CA MET A 93 14.06 8.99 -7.31
C MET A 93 14.93 10.02 -8.02
N SER A 94 14.35 11.13 -8.42
CA SER A 94 15.08 12.20 -9.08
C SER A 94 16.18 12.76 -8.17
N ARG A 95 15.87 13.02 -6.92
CA ARG A 95 16.85 13.54 -5.95
C ARG A 95 17.99 12.59 -5.71
N GLN A 96 17.71 11.29 -5.70
CA GLN A 96 18.72 10.26 -5.47
C GLN A 96 19.29 9.72 -6.78
N LYS A 97 18.96 10.33 -7.91
CA LYS A 97 19.46 9.95 -9.23
C LYS A 97 19.19 8.50 -9.56
N LEU A 98 17.97 8.05 -9.21
CA LEU A 98 17.51 6.69 -9.51
C LEU A 98 16.66 6.70 -10.77
N GLN A 99 16.83 5.67 -11.58
CA GLN A 99 16.03 5.43 -12.76
C GLN A 99 15.21 4.16 -12.54
N LYS A 100 14.22 3.92 -13.38
CA LYS A 100 13.37 2.73 -13.22
C LYS A 100 14.17 1.43 -13.27
N GLN A 101 15.25 1.41 -14.05
CA GLN A 101 16.12 0.24 -14.11
C GLN A 101 16.82 -0.06 -12.78
N ASP A 102 16.89 0.92 -11.89
CA ASP A 102 17.49 0.75 -10.57
C ASP A 102 16.50 0.20 -9.55
N MET A 103 15.26 0.00 -9.95
CA MET A 103 14.17 -0.38 -9.06
C MET A 103 13.75 -1.84 -9.29
N LEU A 104 13.04 -2.40 -8.31
CA LEU A 104 12.48 -3.74 -8.43
C LEU A 104 11.41 -3.77 -9.52
N PRO A 105 11.22 -4.93 -10.17
CA PRO A 105 10.17 -5.05 -11.19
C PRO A 105 8.77 -5.02 -10.59
N ASP A 106 7.82 -4.63 -11.41
CA ASP A 106 6.38 -4.69 -11.12
C ASP A 106 5.89 -3.72 -10.05
N ILE A 107 6.75 -2.81 -9.58
CA ILE A 107 6.30 -1.76 -8.66
C ILE A 107 5.62 -0.64 -9.44
N GLY A 108 4.84 0.17 -8.71
CA GLY A 108 4.24 1.38 -9.29
C GLY A 108 5.13 2.60 -9.11
N TYR A 109 4.77 3.66 -9.80
CA TYR A 109 5.47 4.95 -9.71
C TYR A 109 4.45 6.06 -9.58
N VAL A 110 4.71 7.00 -8.68
CA VAL A 110 3.85 8.16 -8.49
C VAL A 110 4.69 9.43 -8.60
N PRO A 111 4.16 10.51 -9.18
CA PRO A 111 4.95 11.74 -9.36
C PRO A 111 5.51 12.28 -8.05
N ALA A 112 4.71 12.25 -6.97
CA ALA A 112 5.12 12.74 -5.67
C ALA A 112 4.47 11.88 -4.60
N GLY A 113 5.30 11.30 -3.70
CA GLY A 113 4.78 10.43 -2.64
C GLY A 113 3.85 11.14 -1.70
N LEU A 114 4.19 12.35 -1.26
CA LEU A 114 3.32 13.13 -0.39
C LEU A 114 1.99 13.44 -1.08
N GLY A 115 2.03 13.82 -2.34
CA GLY A 115 0.81 14.09 -3.10
C GLY A 115 -0.06 12.87 -3.23
N GLN A 116 0.55 11.71 -3.43
CA GLN A 116 -0.20 10.45 -3.51
C GLN A 116 -0.89 10.13 -2.19
N ILE A 117 -0.19 10.29 -1.08
CA ILE A 117 -0.77 10.03 0.26
C ILE A 117 -1.93 10.99 0.53
N ILE A 118 -1.74 12.27 0.23
CA ILE A 118 -2.79 13.27 0.43
C ILE A 118 -4.01 12.94 -0.44
N LYS A 119 -3.78 12.56 -1.69
CA LYS A 119 -4.87 12.20 -2.60
C LYS A 119 -5.66 11.01 -2.06
N ARG A 120 -4.96 9.96 -1.60
CA ARG A 120 -5.62 8.79 -1.04
C ARG A 120 -6.46 9.15 0.18
N GLN A 121 -5.91 9.95 1.09
CA GLN A 121 -6.67 10.39 2.26
C GLN A 121 -7.90 11.21 1.88
N ARG A 122 -7.76 12.08 0.87
CA ARG A 122 -8.89 12.84 0.37
C ARG A 122 -9.97 11.93 -0.22
N ASP A 123 -9.55 10.83 -0.84
CA ASP A 123 -10.46 9.83 -1.41
C ASP A 123 -11.03 8.87 -0.36
N GLY A 124 -10.75 9.10 0.91
CA GLY A 124 -11.31 8.30 2.00
C GLY A 124 -10.47 7.12 2.46
N TRP A 125 -9.24 6.99 1.97
CA TRP A 125 -8.36 5.92 2.43
C TRP A 125 -7.89 6.17 3.85
N SER A 126 -7.77 5.09 4.62
CA SER A 126 -7.14 5.15 5.94
C SER A 126 -5.63 5.25 5.77
N TYR A 127 -4.99 6.00 6.64
CA TYR A 127 -3.56 6.23 6.59
C TYR A 127 -2.86 5.52 7.74
N ILE A 128 -1.77 4.83 7.42
CA ILE A 128 -0.90 4.20 8.41
C ILE A 128 0.54 4.60 8.11
N SER A 129 1.28 4.98 9.15
CA SER A 129 2.70 5.23 9.04
C SER A 129 3.46 3.92 9.27
N GLY A 130 4.34 3.64 8.35
CA GLY A 130 5.25 2.52 8.51
C GLY A 130 6.38 2.80 9.48
#